data_2aff07270ade667e96a88cfa9461e3fd
#
_entry.id   2aff07270ade667e96a88cfa9461e3fd
#
_cell.length_a   1.000
_cell.length_b   1.000
_cell.length_c   1.000
_cell.angle_alpha   90.00
_cell.angle_beta   90.00
_cell.angle_gamma   90.00
#
_symmetry.space_group_name_H-M   'P 1'
#
loop_
_entity.id
_entity.type
_entity.pdbx_description
1 polymer ?
#
loop_
_entity_poly.entity_id
_entity_poly.type
_entity_poly.pdbx_seq_one_letter_code
_entity_poly.pdbx_strand_id
1 'polypeptide(L)'
;MENFTLDTLTALPLFQGIGKSELTQFSTSVPHRIVQYAEGENLAEQDHPCRQLILAFRGTIGMRTRSDNNRFAFYERLQSPVALQPEALYGITPRYTHTYTAQTDIRALIIPKDGVTLLFSRFEVFRLNMINLLSTYIYRQGRWLWHNLSGNTEKRIVNFIHSRSVYPAGEKILEISMEDLGLQINEPRMNVSHALNRLQKENLVLSLIHISEPTRHSLIS
;
A
#
# COMPACT_ATOMS: atom_id res chain seq x y z
N MET A 1 27.72 5.36 -7.33
CA MET A 1 26.73 4.31 -7.66
C MET A 1 26.77 3.30 -6.52
N GLU A 2 25.78 3.29 -5.63
CA GLU A 2 25.66 2.19 -4.67
C GLU A 2 25.26 0.93 -5.42
N ASN A 3 26.15 -0.05 -5.41
CA ASN A 3 25.89 -1.33 -6.06
C ASN A 3 24.74 -2.04 -5.34
N PHE A 4 23.83 -2.65 -6.09
CA PHE A 4 22.87 -3.60 -5.58
C PHE A 4 23.63 -4.79 -4.97
N THR A 5 23.58 -4.90 -3.66
CA THR A 5 24.34 -5.87 -2.88
C THR A 5 23.45 -6.96 -2.31
N LEU A 6 24.04 -8.06 -1.84
CA LEU A 6 23.31 -9.08 -1.11
C LEU A 6 22.61 -8.51 0.14
N ASP A 7 23.24 -7.53 0.79
CA ASP A 7 22.64 -6.86 1.96
C ASP A 7 21.36 -6.08 1.59
N THR A 8 21.32 -5.49 0.38
CA THR A 8 20.09 -4.86 -0.13
C THR A 8 18.97 -5.89 -0.33
N LEU A 9 19.29 -7.10 -0.82
CA LEU A 9 18.31 -8.18 -0.95
C LEU A 9 17.76 -8.62 0.40
N THR A 10 18.62 -8.84 1.40
CA THR A 10 18.18 -9.28 2.73
C THR A 10 17.29 -8.28 3.45
N ALA A 11 17.40 -7.00 3.12
CA ALA A 11 16.52 -5.96 3.66
C ALA A 11 15.09 -6.01 3.06
N LEU A 12 14.91 -6.64 1.89
CA LEU A 12 13.60 -6.74 1.24
C LEU A 12 12.69 -7.74 1.95
N PRO A 13 11.40 -7.42 2.18
CA PRO A 13 10.50 -8.25 3.00
C PRO A 13 10.42 -9.71 2.58
N LEU A 14 10.43 -9.98 1.26
CA LEU A 14 10.30 -11.34 0.72
C LEU A 14 11.60 -12.14 0.69
N PHE A 15 12.74 -11.49 0.91
CA PHE A 15 14.06 -12.11 0.90
C PHE A 15 14.66 -12.30 2.30
N GLN A 16 13.96 -11.86 3.33
CA GLN A 16 14.41 -12.01 4.72
C GLN A 16 14.58 -13.49 5.08
N GLY A 17 15.71 -13.84 5.71
CA GLY A 17 16.00 -15.21 6.13
C GLY A 17 16.54 -16.13 5.03
N ILE A 18 16.68 -15.67 3.78
CA ILE A 18 17.31 -16.44 2.71
C ILE A 18 18.84 -16.43 2.91
N GLY A 19 19.45 -17.61 2.79
CA GLY A 19 20.90 -17.77 2.95
C GLY A 19 21.72 -17.10 1.84
N LYS A 20 22.96 -16.70 2.14
CA LYS A 20 23.84 -16.01 1.15
C LYS A 20 24.07 -16.82 -0.12
N SER A 21 24.21 -18.13 -0.04
CA SER A 21 24.37 -19.02 -1.19
C SER A 21 23.14 -19.00 -2.10
N GLU A 22 21.94 -19.03 -1.52
CA GLU A 22 20.68 -18.96 -2.26
C GLU A 22 20.48 -17.58 -2.90
N LEU A 23 20.87 -16.47 -2.22
CA LEU A 23 20.83 -15.13 -2.78
C LEU A 23 21.79 -14.99 -3.98
N THR A 24 22.95 -15.63 -3.92
CA THR A 24 23.87 -15.68 -5.06
C THR A 24 23.26 -16.48 -6.22
N GLN A 25 22.62 -17.62 -5.92
CA GLN A 25 21.90 -18.41 -6.92
C GLN A 25 20.73 -17.63 -7.54
N PHE A 26 19.96 -16.88 -6.73
CA PHE A 26 18.93 -15.97 -7.24
C PHE A 26 19.50 -15.03 -8.29
N SER A 27 20.61 -14.33 -7.98
CA SER A 27 21.20 -13.33 -8.86
C SER A 27 21.64 -13.89 -10.22
N THR A 28 21.92 -15.18 -10.31
CA THR A 28 22.38 -15.84 -11.55
C THR A 28 21.29 -16.60 -12.28
N SER A 29 20.24 -17.06 -11.60
CA SER A 29 19.27 -18.00 -12.18
C SER A 29 17.84 -17.46 -12.33
N VAL A 30 17.51 -16.35 -11.68
CA VAL A 30 16.16 -15.77 -11.75
C VAL A 30 16.17 -14.49 -12.57
N PRO A 31 15.30 -14.37 -13.60
CA PRO A 31 15.17 -13.14 -14.35
C PRO A 31 14.76 -11.97 -13.44
N HIS A 32 15.55 -10.93 -13.42
CA HIS A 32 15.26 -9.71 -12.67
C HIS A 32 15.98 -8.51 -13.28
N ARG A 33 15.58 -7.32 -12.90
CA ARG A 33 16.25 -6.07 -13.28
C ARG A 33 16.15 -5.05 -12.16
N ILE A 34 17.12 -4.16 -12.08
CA ILE A 34 17.08 -3.01 -11.20
C ILE A 34 16.70 -1.81 -12.04
N VAL A 35 15.68 -1.08 -11.60
CA VAL A 35 15.15 0.10 -12.27
C VAL A 35 15.26 1.28 -11.32
N GLN A 36 15.59 2.41 -11.88
CA GLN A 36 15.54 3.70 -11.21
C GLN A 36 14.35 4.48 -11.77
N TYR A 37 13.59 5.10 -10.88
CA TYR A 37 12.50 6.01 -11.22
C TYR A 37 12.83 7.38 -10.64
N ALA A 38 12.72 8.41 -11.46
CA ALA A 38 12.84 9.80 -11.02
C ALA A 38 11.59 10.23 -10.24
N GLU A 39 11.73 11.26 -9.41
CA GLU A 39 10.58 11.88 -8.74
C GLU A 39 9.48 12.24 -9.76
N GLY A 40 8.24 11.90 -9.42
CA GLY A 40 7.05 12.09 -10.27
C GLY A 40 6.74 10.93 -11.22
N GLU A 41 7.65 9.98 -11.46
CA GLU A 41 7.40 8.83 -12.32
C GLU A 41 6.49 7.80 -11.64
N ASN A 42 5.61 7.16 -12.43
CA ASN A 42 4.76 6.07 -11.97
C ASN A 42 5.51 4.74 -12.02
N LEU A 43 5.52 4.01 -10.90
CA LEU A 43 6.03 2.64 -10.81
C LEU A 43 4.96 1.64 -11.26
N ALA A 44 3.70 1.92 -10.97
CA ALA A 44 2.52 1.16 -11.37
C ALA A 44 1.28 2.07 -11.34
N GLU A 45 0.26 1.72 -12.12
CA GLU A 45 -0.97 2.48 -12.21
C GLU A 45 -2.19 1.61 -11.92
N GLN A 46 -3.16 2.19 -11.21
CA GLN A 46 -4.45 1.55 -10.90
C GLN A 46 -5.09 1.01 -12.18
N ASP A 47 -5.72 -0.17 -12.09
CA ASP A 47 -6.40 -0.88 -13.18
C ASP A 47 -5.49 -1.40 -14.32
N HIS A 48 -4.19 -1.08 -14.31
CA HIS A 48 -3.25 -1.68 -15.25
C HIS A 48 -2.87 -3.12 -14.83
N PRO A 49 -2.54 -3.99 -15.82
CA PRO A 49 -2.16 -5.37 -15.54
C PRO A 49 -0.92 -5.47 -14.65
N CYS A 50 -1.00 -6.27 -13.57
CA CYS A 50 0.15 -6.60 -12.74
C CYS A 50 0.88 -7.82 -13.32
N ARG A 51 2.04 -7.60 -13.94
CA ARG A 51 2.85 -8.63 -14.62
C ARG A 51 4.20 -8.88 -13.96
N GLN A 52 4.52 -8.12 -12.92
CA GLN A 52 5.83 -8.15 -12.27
C GLN A 52 5.70 -7.82 -10.79
N LEU A 53 6.58 -8.38 -9.98
CA LEU A 53 6.77 -8.01 -8.59
C LEU A 53 7.71 -6.81 -8.54
N ILE A 54 7.31 -5.75 -7.85
CA ILE A 54 8.10 -4.53 -7.65
C ILE A 54 8.50 -4.46 -6.18
N LEU A 55 9.79 -4.46 -5.91
CA LEU A 55 10.38 -4.37 -4.58
C LEU A 55 11.24 -3.12 -4.51
N ALA A 56 10.70 -2.03 -3.99
CA ALA A 56 11.45 -0.80 -3.80
C ALA A 56 12.37 -0.94 -2.59
N PHE A 57 13.65 -0.64 -2.76
CA PHE A 57 14.66 -0.73 -1.70
C PHE A 57 15.27 0.63 -1.33
N ARG A 58 14.96 1.69 -2.07
CA ARG A 58 15.37 3.07 -1.77
C ARG A 58 14.29 4.05 -2.19
N GLY A 59 14.06 5.07 -1.36
CA GLY A 59 13.21 6.21 -1.62
C GLY A 59 11.81 6.10 -1.01
N THR A 60 10.99 7.11 -1.28
CA THR A 60 9.62 7.28 -0.78
C THR A 60 8.64 7.24 -1.93
N ILE A 61 7.56 6.47 -1.78
CA ILE A 61 6.54 6.22 -2.79
C ILE A 61 5.21 6.77 -2.29
N GLY A 62 4.51 7.53 -3.13
CA GLY A 62 3.13 7.88 -2.93
C GLY A 62 2.22 6.78 -3.48
N MET A 63 1.38 6.21 -2.64
CA MET A 63 0.29 5.33 -3.05
C MET A 63 -1.00 6.12 -3.14
N ARG A 64 -1.69 6.01 -4.26
CA ARG A 64 -3.01 6.62 -4.46
C ARG A 64 -4.02 5.58 -4.91
N THR A 65 -5.20 5.60 -4.30
CA THR A 65 -6.36 4.78 -4.70
C THR A 65 -7.54 5.67 -4.98
N ARG A 66 -8.22 5.45 -6.08
CA ARG A 66 -9.52 6.08 -6.37
C ARG A 66 -10.64 5.06 -6.26
N SER A 67 -11.79 5.49 -5.75
CA SER A 67 -13.00 4.68 -5.82
C SER A 67 -13.48 4.53 -7.28
N ASP A 68 -14.22 3.46 -7.57
CA ASP A 68 -14.72 3.15 -8.93
C ASP A 68 -15.58 4.27 -9.53
N ASN A 69 -16.30 5.01 -8.68
CA ASN A 69 -17.13 6.15 -9.07
C ASN A 69 -16.40 7.50 -8.99
N ASN A 70 -15.10 7.52 -8.69
CA ASN A 70 -14.25 8.71 -8.50
C ASN A 70 -14.75 9.69 -7.41
N ARG A 71 -15.61 9.26 -6.49
CA ARG A 71 -16.16 10.12 -5.43
C ARG A 71 -15.20 10.35 -4.28
N PHE A 72 -14.20 9.49 -4.12
CA PHE A 72 -13.14 9.69 -3.13
C PHE A 72 -11.81 9.13 -3.61
N ALA A 73 -10.73 9.65 -3.04
CA ALA A 73 -9.39 9.15 -3.22
C ALA A 73 -8.70 9.04 -1.85
N PHE A 74 -7.84 8.04 -1.73
CA PHE A 74 -7.03 7.78 -0.54
C PHE A 74 -5.56 7.81 -0.91
N TYR A 75 -4.74 8.49 -0.12
CA TYR A 75 -3.31 8.62 -0.32
C TYR A 75 -2.56 8.15 0.92
N GLU A 76 -1.50 7.41 0.69
CA GLU A 76 -0.58 6.96 1.73
C GLU A 76 0.86 7.09 1.23
N ARG A 77 1.77 7.44 2.14
CA ARG A 77 3.20 7.48 1.87
C ARG A 77 3.85 6.18 2.33
N LEU A 78 4.57 5.50 1.43
CA LEU A 78 5.27 4.26 1.70
C LEU A 78 6.77 4.53 1.70
N GLN A 79 7.46 4.02 2.74
CA GLN A 79 8.92 4.08 2.83
C GLN A 79 9.54 2.75 2.39
N SER A 80 10.63 2.81 1.61
CA SER A 80 11.41 1.63 1.31
C SER A 80 12.15 1.12 2.56
N PRO A 81 12.36 -0.21 2.70
CA PRO A 81 12.06 -1.26 1.74
C PRO A 81 10.59 -1.71 1.77
N VAL A 82 9.97 -1.86 0.59
CA VAL A 82 8.56 -2.25 0.47
C VAL A 82 8.30 -3.07 -0.79
N ALA A 83 7.41 -4.07 -0.69
CA ALA A 83 6.83 -4.78 -1.83
C ALA A 83 5.53 -4.08 -2.25
N LEU A 84 5.43 -3.69 -3.52
CA LEU A 84 4.24 -3.02 -4.05
C LEU A 84 3.23 -4.05 -4.51
N GLN A 85 2.16 -4.16 -3.76
CA GLN A 85 0.96 -4.95 -4.05
C GLN A 85 1.26 -6.37 -4.61
N PRO A 86 2.04 -7.20 -3.89
CA PRO A 86 2.41 -8.54 -4.34
C PRO A 86 1.19 -9.46 -4.50
N GLU A 87 0.08 -9.19 -3.82
CA GLU A 87 -1.20 -9.91 -3.94
C GLU A 87 -1.86 -9.74 -5.32
N ALA A 88 -1.55 -8.67 -6.04
CA ALA A 88 -2.09 -8.43 -7.37
C ALA A 88 -1.41 -9.25 -8.48
N LEU A 89 -0.26 -9.87 -8.19
CA LEU A 89 0.53 -10.57 -9.22
C LEU A 89 -0.15 -11.85 -9.73
N TYR A 90 -0.90 -12.52 -8.84
CA TYR A 90 -1.62 -13.75 -9.15
C TYR A 90 -3.12 -13.55 -8.94
N GLY A 91 -3.91 -14.48 -9.45
CA GLY A 91 -5.36 -14.43 -9.39
C GLY A 91 -5.98 -14.38 -10.79
N ILE A 92 -7.32 -14.32 -10.84
CA ILE A 92 -8.09 -14.36 -12.09
C ILE A 92 -7.94 -13.05 -12.88
N THR A 93 -7.87 -11.92 -12.17
CA THR A 93 -7.73 -10.58 -12.77
C THR A 93 -6.56 -9.85 -12.13
N PRO A 94 -5.30 -10.16 -12.53
CA PRO A 94 -4.12 -9.56 -11.94
C PRO A 94 -3.96 -8.10 -12.39
N ARG A 95 -4.48 -7.16 -11.61
CA ARG A 95 -4.42 -5.72 -11.84
C ARG A 95 -4.03 -5.00 -10.56
N TYR A 96 -3.31 -3.88 -10.70
CA TYR A 96 -3.04 -2.99 -9.59
C TYR A 96 -4.34 -2.30 -9.14
N THR A 97 -4.59 -2.25 -7.85
CA THR A 97 -5.70 -1.49 -7.26
C THR A 97 -5.27 -0.08 -6.82
N HIS A 98 -3.98 0.22 -6.94
CA HIS A 98 -3.38 1.50 -6.55
C HIS A 98 -2.46 2.02 -7.64
N THR A 99 -2.34 3.35 -7.73
CA THR A 99 -1.26 4.02 -8.47
C THR A 99 -0.12 4.29 -7.51
N TYR A 100 1.10 3.92 -7.91
CA TYR A 100 2.33 4.16 -7.15
C TYR A 100 3.21 5.14 -7.90
N THR A 101 3.48 6.29 -7.28
CA THR A 101 4.29 7.38 -7.86
C THR A 101 5.52 7.65 -7.00
N ALA A 102 6.66 7.81 -7.61
CA ALA A 102 7.90 8.18 -6.93
C ALA A 102 7.77 9.59 -6.34
N GLN A 103 7.97 9.73 -5.03
CA GLN A 103 8.02 11.04 -4.34
C GLN A 103 9.45 11.54 -4.12
N THR A 104 10.41 10.67 -4.29
CA THR A 104 11.84 10.92 -4.38
C THR A 104 12.40 9.97 -5.42
N ASP A 105 13.67 10.07 -5.76
CA ASP A 105 14.34 9.06 -6.60
C ASP A 105 14.20 7.67 -5.96
N ILE A 106 13.61 6.72 -6.71
CA ILE A 106 13.37 5.35 -6.28
C ILE A 106 14.36 4.42 -6.97
N ARG A 107 14.85 3.43 -6.21
CA ARG A 107 15.48 2.24 -6.78
C ARG A 107 14.67 1.01 -6.42
N ALA A 108 14.32 0.20 -7.41
CA ALA A 108 13.49 -0.98 -7.25
C ALA A 108 14.08 -2.18 -7.97
N LEU A 109 13.93 -3.35 -7.34
CA LEU A 109 14.12 -4.66 -7.94
C LEU A 109 12.80 -5.09 -8.58
N ILE A 110 12.86 -5.38 -9.88
CA ILE A 110 11.71 -5.83 -10.67
C ILE A 110 11.91 -7.28 -11.05
N ILE A 111 10.97 -8.14 -10.68
CA ILE A 111 10.97 -9.56 -11.01
C ILE A 111 9.71 -9.87 -11.82
N PRO A 112 9.84 -10.29 -13.09
CA PRO A 112 8.68 -10.67 -13.90
C PRO A 112 7.96 -11.89 -13.29
N LYS A 113 6.67 -12.06 -13.61
CA LYS A 113 5.84 -13.13 -13.04
C LYS A 113 6.47 -14.52 -13.17
N ASP A 114 7.10 -14.82 -14.31
CA ASP A 114 7.79 -16.10 -14.53
C ASP A 114 8.99 -16.26 -13.59
N GLY A 115 9.73 -15.17 -13.32
CA GLY A 115 10.80 -15.16 -12.32
C GLY A 115 10.28 -15.42 -10.90
N VAL A 116 9.13 -14.85 -10.54
CA VAL A 116 8.49 -15.13 -9.22
C VAL A 116 8.03 -16.60 -9.16
N THR A 117 7.50 -17.14 -10.24
CA THR A 117 7.13 -18.57 -10.32
C THR A 117 8.35 -19.47 -10.12
N LEU A 118 9.49 -19.10 -10.70
CA LEU A 118 10.76 -19.80 -10.50
C LEU A 118 11.24 -19.68 -9.05
N LEU A 119 11.11 -18.51 -8.42
CA LEU A 119 11.39 -18.33 -6.98
C LEU A 119 10.55 -19.26 -6.12
N PHE A 120 9.26 -19.38 -6.39
CA PHE A 120 8.37 -20.28 -5.65
C PHE A 120 8.77 -21.75 -5.75
N SER A 121 9.30 -22.17 -6.89
CA SER A 121 9.72 -23.58 -7.09
C SER A 121 11.07 -23.92 -6.44
N ARG A 122 11.97 -22.94 -6.33
CA ARG A 122 13.38 -23.18 -5.92
C ARG A 122 13.73 -22.66 -4.54
N PHE A 123 13.05 -21.61 -4.04
CA PHE A 123 13.42 -20.94 -2.79
C PHE A 123 12.27 -21.03 -1.78
N GLU A 124 12.39 -22.00 -0.89
CA GLU A 124 11.34 -22.28 0.09
C GLU A 124 11.06 -21.08 1.01
N VAL A 125 12.11 -20.42 1.50
CA VAL A 125 11.99 -19.26 2.40
C VAL A 125 11.25 -18.12 1.69
N PHE A 126 11.55 -17.84 0.41
CA PHE A 126 10.84 -16.83 -0.37
C PHE A 126 9.34 -17.16 -0.48
N ARG A 127 9.01 -18.43 -0.76
CA ARG A 127 7.62 -18.89 -0.87
C ARG A 127 6.89 -18.74 0.46
N LEU A 128 7.52 -19.13 1.58
CA LEU A 128 6.95 -18.96 2.92
C LEU A 128 6.75 -17.49 3.28
N ASN A 129 7.72 -16.63 2.98
CA ASN A 129 7.60 -15.19 3.21
C ASN A 129 6.42 -14.59 2.41
N MET A 130 6.22 -15.00 1.15
CA MET A 130 5.07 -14.57 0.35
C MET A 130 3.76 -15.05 0.95
N ILE A 131 3.67 -16.33 1.35
CA ILE A 131 2.46 -16.88 2.00
C ILE A 131 2.16 -16.13 3.29
N ASN A 132 3.14 -15.88 4.14
CA ASN A 132 2.98 -15.14 5.38
C ASN A 132 2.49 -13.70 5.15
N LEU A 133 3.06 -13.02 4.14
CA LEU A 133 2.65 -11.67 3.76
C LEU A 133 1.19 -11.65 3.29
N LEU A 134 0.81 -12.55 2.37
CA LEU A 134 -0.56 -12.65 1.86
C LEU A 134 -1.54 -13.06 2.95
N SER A 135 -1.20 -14.02 3.81
CA SER A 135 -2.04 -14.45 4.93
C SER A 135 -2.28 -13.32 5.93
N THR A 136 -1.23 -12.55 6.25
CA THR A 136 -1.33 -11.38 7.13
C THR A 136 -2.24 -10.33 6.51
N TYR A 137 -2.12 -10.09 5.21
CA TYR A 137 -2.96 -9.14 4.49
C TYR A 137 -4.43 -9.57 4.51
N ILE A 138 -4.74 -10.82 4.17
CA ILE A 138 -6.10 -11.38 4.19
C ILE A 138 -6.69 -11.31 5.60
N TYR A 139 -5.92 -11.68 6.63
CA TYR A 139 -6.38 -11.62 8.02
C TYR A 139 -6.73 -10.19 8.44
N ARG A 140 -5.90 -9.21 8.07
CA ARG A 140 -6.17 -7.79 8.34
C ARG A 140 -7.44 -7.34 7.64
N GLN A 141 -7.62 -7.64 6.36
CA GLN A 141 -8.83 -7.29 5.60
C GLN A 141 -10.09 -7.92 6.23
N GLY A 142 -10.02 -9.20 6.59
CA GLY A 142 -11.12 -9.88 7.27
C GLY A 142 -11.51 -9.21 8.60
N ARG A 143 -10.53 -8.83 9.41
CA ARG A 143 -10.80 -8.08 10.66
C ARG A 143 -11.51 -6.76 10.40
N TRP A 144 -11.12 -6.00 9.39
CA TRP A 144 -11.72 -4.71 9.07
C TRP A 144 -13.17 -4.86 8.60
N LEU A 145 -13.48 -5.87 7.80
CA LEU A 145 -14.85 -6.14 7.36
C LEU A 145 -15.82 -6.35 8.53
N TRP A 146 -15.40 -7.04 9.58
CA TRP A 146 -16.26 -7.31 10.74
C TRP A 146 -16.29 -6.18 11.77
N HIS A 147 -15.25 -5.38 11.88
CA HIS A 147 -15.14 -4.34 12.91
C HIS A 147 -15.53 -2.93 12.45
N ASN A 148 -15.72 -2.70 11.16
CA ASN A 148 -16.06 -1.38 10.61
C ASN A 148 -17.40 -0.81 11.11
N LEU A 149 -18.34 -1.66 11.51
CA LEU A 149 -19.68 -1.25 11.93
C LEU A 149 -19.83 -1.08 13.46
N SER A 150 -18.81 -1.38 14.24
CA SER A 150 -18.86 -1.31 15.70
C SER A 150 -18.26 0.00 16.23
N GLY A 151 -18.95 0.62 17.18
CA GLY A 151 -18.48 1.80 17.91
C GLY A 151 -19.19 3.10 17.52
N ASN A 152 -18.70 4.21 18.08
CA ASN A 152 -19.19 5.55 17.77
C ASN A 152 -18.70 6.02 16.38
N THR A 153 -19.19 7.16 15.92
CA THR A 153 -18.89 7.70 14.59
C THR A 153 -17.39 7.95 14.40
N GLU A 154 -16.68 8.44 15.43
CA GLU A 154 -15.23 8.66 15.39
C GLU A 154 -14.48 7.35 15.12
N LYS A 155 -14.82 6.29 15.84
CA LYS A 155 -14.20 4.97 15.66
C LYS A 155 -14.48 4.40 14.26
N ARG A 156 -15.68 4.61 13.72
CA ARG A 156 -16.02 4.19 12.35
C ARG A 156 -15.19 4.94 11.30
N ILE A 157 -14.97 6.25 11.47
CA ILE A 157 -14.08 7.04 10.59
C ILE A 157 -12.66 6.50 10.64
N VAL A 158 -12.10 6.31 11.83
CA VAL A 158 -10.74 5.79 12.01
C VAL A 158 -10.62 4.38 11.40
N ASN A 159 -11.60 3.50 11.64
CA ASN A 159 -11.63 2.18 11.04
C ASN A 159 -11.72 2.23 9.52
N PHE A 160 -12.52 3.13 8.95
CA PHE A 160 -12.63 3.32 7.50
C PHE A 160 -11.26 3.65 6.87
N ILE A 161 -10.49 4.50 7.52
CA ILE A 161 -9.15 4.89 7.06
C ILE A 161 -8.16 3.74 7.21
N HIS A 162 -8.12 3.11 8.38
CA HIS A 162 -7.23 1.98 8.62
C HIS A 162 -7.50 0.79 7.69
N SER A 163 -8.76 0.55 7.31
CA SER A 163 -9.11 -0.53 6.37
C SER A 163 -8.51 -0.36 4.98
N ARG A 164 -8.12 0.87 4.63
CA ARG A 164 -7.54 1.24 3.33
C ARG A 164 -6.04 1.48 3.39
N SER A 165 -5.48 1.51 4.61
CA SER A 165 -4.04 1.76 4.82
C SER A 165 -3.22 0.48 4.67
N VAL A 166 -2.08 0.58 4.00
CA VAL A 166 -1.08 -0.50 3.97
C VAL A 166 -0.38 -0.60 5.32
N TYR A 167 -0.03 0.56 5.90
CA TYR A 167 0.58 0.64 7.23
C TYR A 167 -0.38 1.30 8.24
N PRO A 168 -0.40 0.84 9.52
CA PRO A 168 -1.23 1.47 10.55
C PRO A 168 -0.74 2.88 10.90
N ALA A 169 0.57 3.14 10.87
CA ALA A 169 1.19 4.41 11.24
C ALA A 169 1.47 5.30 10.02
N GLY A 170 1.70 6.61 10.26
CA GLY A 170 2.05 7.60 9.26
C GLY A 170 0.86 8.40 8.73
N GLU A 171 1.15 9.49 8.06
CA GLU A 171 0.16 10.40 7.50
C GLU A 171 -0.68 9.75 6.41
N LYS A 172 -2.00 9.95 6.47
CA LYS A 172 -2.97 9.53 5.45
C LYS A 172 -3.73 10.75 4.96
N ILE A 173 -4.01 10.80 3.67
CA ILE A 173 -4.86 11.84 3.09
C ILE A 173 -6.08 11.16 2.48
N LEU A 174 -7.26 11.59 2.91
CA LEU A 174 -8.54 11.14 2.37
C LEU A 174 -9.25 12.32 1.72
N GLU A 175 -9.43 12.25 0.42
CA GLU A 175 -10.24 13.20 -0.36
C GLU A 175 -11.64 12.61 -0.53
N ILE A 176 -12.61 13.11 0.24
CA ILE A 176 -14.00 12.61 0.26
C ILE A 176 -14.94 13.72 0.72
N SER A 177 -16.16 13.76 0.18
CA SER A 177 -17.20 14.63 0.72
C SER A 177 -17.73 14.07 2.06
N MET A 178 -18.31 14.94 2.92
CA MET A 178 -18.91 14.49 4.18
C MET A 178 -20.12 13.58 3.95
N GLU A 179 -20.86 13.81 2.85
CA GLU A 179 -21.98 12.98 2.42
C GLU A 179 -21.49 11.58 2.04
N ASP A 180 -20.46 11.51 1.19
CA ASP A 180 -19.89 10.22 0.75
C ASP A 180 -19.26 9.48 1.91
N LEU A 181 -18.55 10.17 2.82
CA LEU A 181 -18.00 9.54 4.02
C LEU A 181 -19.14 8.98 4.91
N GLY A 182 -20.22 9.74 5.07
CA GLY A 182 -21.40 9.27 5.80
C GLY A 182 -21.99 7.99 5.20
N LEU A 183 -22.12 7.95 3.87
CA LEU A 183 -22.58 6.74 3.16
C LEU A 183 -21.63 5.54 3.40
N GLN A 184 -20.30 5.77 3.38
CA GLN A 184 -19.32 4.70 3.56
C GLN A 184 -19.33 4.11 4.98
N ILE A 185 -19.61 4.90 6.01
CA ILE A 185 -19.61 4.46 7.42
C ILE A 185 -21.03 4.27 7.98
N ASN A 186 -22.06 4.43 7.15
CA ASN A 186 -23.48 4.36 7.53
C ASN A 186 -23.84 5.33 8.68
N GLU A 187 -23.51 6.60 8.48
CA GLU A 187 -23.78 7.70 9.42
C GLU A 187 -24.34 8.94 8.70
N PRO A 188 -25.25 9.69 9.33
CA PRO A 188 -25.70 10.97 8.81
C PRO A 188 -24.53 11.96 8.70
N ARG A 189 -24.57 12.84 7.66
CA ARG A 189 -23.57 13.92 7.44
C ARG A 189 -23.28 14.75 8.71
N MET A 190 -24.32 15.07 9.49
CA MET A 190 -24.14 15.85 10.74
C MET A 190 -23.28 15.12 11.76
N ASN A 191 -23.48 13.80 11.95
CA ASN A 191 -22.68 13.00 12.86
C ASN A 191 -21.23 12.93 12.40
N VAL A 192 -20.99 12.80 11.08
CA VAL A 192 -19.64 12.84 10.49
C VAL A 192 -18.98 14.18 10.78
N SER A 193 -19.65 15.31 10.57
CA SER A 193 -19.12 16.63 10.85
C SER A 193 -18.73 16.80 12.33
N HIS A 194 -19.60 16.38 13.25
CA HIS A 194 -19.33 16.46 14.69
C HIS A 194 -18.16 15.53 15.10
N ALA A 195 -18.08 14.33 14.53
CA ALA A 195 -17.02 13.39 14.81
C ALA A 195 -15.66 13.89 14.30
N LEU A 196 -15.60 14.42 13.08
CA LEU A 196 -14.37 15.00 12.51
C LEU A 196 -13.87 16.19 13.34
N ASN A 197 -14.79 17.08 13.80
CA ASN A 197 -14.41 18.18 14.67
C ASN A 197 -13.84 17.72 16.04
N ARG A 198 -14.34 16.59 16.58
CA ARG A 198 -13.78 15.98 17.80
C ARG A 198 -12.41 15.39 17.55
N LEU A 199 -12.23 14.61 16.49
CA LEU A 199 -10.95 14.04 16.07
C LEU A 199 -9.90 15.12 15.82
N GLN A 200 -10.32 16.29 15.26
CA GLN A 200 -9.42 17.42 15.08
C GLN A 200 -8.97 18.04 16.42
N LYS A 201 -9.86 18.15 17.39
CA LYS A 201 -9.49 18.62 18.75
C LYS A 201 -8.53 17.67 19.46
N GLU A 202 -8.61 16.40 19.14
CA GLU A 202 -7.70 15.34 19.66
C GLU A 202 -6.40 15.23 18.85
N ASN A 203 -6.17 16.10 17.85
CA ASN A 203 -5.04 16.09 16.92
C ASN A 203 -4.90 14.79 16.09
N LEU A 204 -5.97 14.04 15.95
CA LEU A 204 -6.02 12.86 15.09
C LEU A 204 -6.36 13.22 13.62
N VAL A 205 -6.92 14.41 13.40
CA VAL A 205 -7.17 15.01 12.08
C VAL A 205 -6.55 16.39 12.05
N LEU A 206 -5.62 16.64 11.11
CA LEU A 206 -4.88 17.91 11.03
C LEU A 206 -5.67 19.04 10.39
N SER A 207 -6.40 18.74 9.32
CA SER A 207 -7.07 19.77 8.52
C SER A 207 -8.40 19.28 7.95
N LEU A 208 -9.42 20.12 8.11
CA LEU A 208 -10.69 20.01 7.43
C LEU A 208 -10.77 21.19 6.45
N ILE A 209 -10.40 20.99 5.18
CA ILE A 209 -10.51 22.02 4.16
C ILE A 209 -11.88 21.92 3.52
N HIS A 210 -12.76 22.87 3.81
CA HIS A 210 -13.99 23.12 3.06
C HIS A 210 -13.65 23.86 1.75
N ILE A 211 -13.31 23.11 0.72
CA ILE A 211 -13.48 23.59 -0.65
C ILE A 211 -14.84 23.05 -1.11
N SER A 212 -15.61 23.83 -1.83
CA SER A 212 -16.87 23.37 -2.44
C SER A 212 -16.61 22.13 -3.28
N GLU A 213 -16.69 20.93 -2.60
CA GLU A 213 -16.47 19.58 -3.14
C GLU A 213 -15.19 19.36 -4.00
N PRO A 214 -14.37 18.36 -3.65
CA PRO A 214 -14.43 17.43 -2.52
C PRO A 214 -13.62 17.93 -1.30
N THR A 215 -14.08 17.58 -0.10
CA THR A 215 -13.39 17.91 1.15
C THR A 215 -12.14 17.07 1.32
N ARG A 216 -11.00 17.71 1.52
CA ARG A 216 -9.71 17.05 1.78
C ARG A 216 -9.51 16.88 3.29
N HIS A 217 -9.31 15.66 3.74
CA HIS A 217 -9.03 15.34 5.14
C HIS A 217 -7.64 14.76 5.26
N SER A 218 -6.80 15.39 6.05
CA SER A 218 -5.46 14.91 6.39
C SER A 218 -5.47 14.35 7.80
N LEU A 219 -5.05 13.11 7.97
CA LEU A 219 -4.97 12.41 9.26
C LEU A 219 -3.54 12.09 9.62
N ILE A 220 -3.19 12.31 10.88
CA ILE A 220 -1.97 11.80 11.50
C ILE A 220 -2.35 10.66 12.43
N SER A 221 -1.56 9.61 12.44
CA SER A 221 -1.57 8.59 13.50
C SER A 221 -0.25 8.63 14.24
#